data_e98af909d4154ae843081fdd83a69219
#
_entry.id   e98af909d4154ae843081fdd83a69219
#
_cell.length_a   1.000
_cell.length_b   1.000
_cell.length_c   1.000
_cell.angle_alpha   90.00
_cell.angle_beta   90.00
_cell.angle_gamma   90.00
#
_symmetry.space_group_name_H-M   'P 1'
#
loop_
_entity.id
_entity.type
_entity.pdbx_description
1 polymer ?
#
loop_
_entity_poly.entity_id
_entity_poly.type
_entity_poly.pdbx_seq_one_letter_code
_entity_poly.pdbx_strand_id
1 'polypeptide(L)'
;MAAGETNSGHFSRQAELWLALLLTLASFGLRVYQVGSYSLSEDEAAKWQAIQQYRQGHFVAVNGEHPMLMKLFAWGSLSLGEQWNNRAIKNGWPTVAPETSLRLPNVIFGAATTFVLFLLSRALLGRVGAFAAASFWAFTPLPIALNRLLKEETLLVFFSLLGCYFYLRAKQTPRGIDHGRWMDLSALGFGLSFASKYAPQLFGLNALAWLVARRMGFDSRNLGSRLPRFFALIAITFIVSNPVIVVPSDVQSMLHWMRAGGSHHSGYNLDGTLYFNQPSLTHPTTPWYFYSWLLLVKTPLPVLAAVLVGSLLLLRRRDSLISPLFLTFGVIQFVGLSVFPGKWIRYVLGSLPFLYLAGGYAVQQLYEWLTRRGVAPRALGLATVALAGWAFLGLRFWDPYYSLYLNALGGGPARIAHYFSPDEISELDARETAAVVCQDPRRGVRMATSKPLSMEYYLESCGRKDIQVIPLYDRGYTPQDGDLILVEDSRRYFETAKLLAWLRSSELPHEDVKVGPVLATTIYYFRLPAPIGNHDYPNANMVTEAKMRSTPR
;
A
#
# COMPACT_ATOMS: atom_id res chain seq x y z
N MET A 1 26.79 27.42 35.08
CA MET A 1 27.37 28.31 34.07
C MET A 1 26.45 28.35 32.87
N ALA A 2 25.70 29.43 32.71
CA ALA A 2 24.80 29.63 31.58
C ALA A 2 25.67 30.00 30.36
N ALA A 3 25.77 29.08 29.40
CA ALA A 3 26.41 29.37 28.13
C ALA A 3 25.42 30.18 27.26
N GLY A 4 25.88 31.33 26.80
CA GLY A 4 25.13 32.29 26.03
C GLY A 4 24.44 31.68 24.80
N GLU A 5 23.14 31.92 24.69
CA GLU A 5 22.36 31.74 23.49
C GLU A 5 22.86 32.72 22.43
N THR A 6 23.66 32.22 21.50
CA THR A 6 23.99 32.97 20.29
C THR A 6 22.71 33.13 19.48
N ASN A 7 22.36 34.38 19.20
CA ASN A 7 21.21 34.86 18.44
C ASN A 7 21.29 34.39 16.95
N SER A 8 21.20 33.09 16.70
CA SER A 8 21.03 32.52 15.37
C SER A 8 19.53 32.55 15.03
N GLY A 9 19.16 33.28 13.97
CA GLY A 9 17.81 33.60 13.53
C GLY A 9 16.76 32.53 13.85
N HIS A 10 16.00 32.79 14.92
CA HIS A 10 14.95 31.88 15.37
C HIS A 10 13.79 31.89 14.36
N PHE A 11 13.75 30.93 13.48
CA PHE A 11 12.49 30.54 12.84
C PHE A 11 11.47 30.31 13.95
N SER A 12 10.38 31.05 13.93
CA SER A 12 9.33 30.90 14.92
C SER A 12 8.71 29.49 14.77
N ARG A 13 8.21 28.91 15.86
CA ARG A 13 7.49 27.64 15.82
C ARG A 13 6.34 27.65 14.80
N GLN A 14 5.73 28.82 14.62
CA GLN A 14 4.70 29.02 13.60
C GLN A 14 5.24 28.83 12.18
N ALA A 15 6.42 29.39 11.87
CA ALA A 15 7.04 29.21 10.56
C ALA A 15 7.39 27.73 10.27
N GLU A 16 7.85 26.96 11.28
CA GLU A 16 8.06 25.52 11.12
C GLU A 16 6.75 24.78 10.76
N LEU A 17 5.65 25.12 11.42
CA LEU A 17 4.34 24.52 11.14
C LEU A 17 3.82 24.90 9.74
N TRP A 18 3.99 26.16 9.33
CA TRP A 18 3.63 26.58 7.98
C TRP A 18 4.43 25.84 6.90
N LEU A 19 5.74 25.68 7.10
CA LEU A 19 6.59 24.92 6.17
C LEU A 19 6.16 23.44 6.13
N ALA A 20 5.86 22.85 7.27
CA ALA A 20 5.35 21.47 7.33
C ALA A 20 3.99 21.34 6.62
N LEU A 21 3.11 22.34 6.74
CA LEU A 21 1.85 22.39 6.02
C LEU A 21 2.07 22.50 4.50
N LEU A 22 2.97 23.40 4.07
CA LEU A 22 3.33 23.52 2.64
C LEU A 22 3.89 22.21 2.09
N LEU A 23 4.76 21.53 2.84
CA LEU A 23 5.26 20.21 2.46
C LEU A 23 4.12 19.17 2.34
N THR A 24 3.15 19.24 3.24
CA THR A 24 1.95 18.38 3.20
C THR A 24 1.08 18.69 1.99
N LEU A 25 0.91 19.96 1.64
CA LEU A 25 0.18 20.37 0.43
C LEU A 25 0.90 19.93 -0.85
N ALA A 26 2.23 20.03 -0.90
CA ALA A 26 3.02 19.48 -2.01
C ALA A 26 2.87 17.95 -2.10
N SER A 27 2.92 17.26 -0.95
CA SER A 27 2.65 15.82 -0.85
C SER A 27 1.24 15.45 -1.34
N PHE A 28 0.23 16.26 -1.02
CA PHE A 28 -1.14 16.10 -1.51
C PHE A 28 -1.20 16.29 -3.02
N GLY A 29 -0.58 17.35 -3.54
CA GLY A 29 -0.55 17.64 -4.98
C GLY A 29 0.00 16.48 -5.79
N LEU A 30 1.12 15.87 -5.36
CA LEU A 30 1.70 14.68 -6.02
C LEU A 30 0.79 13.45 -5.98
N ARG A 31 0.01 13.29 -4.91
CA ARG A 31 -0.89 12.14 -4.75
C ARG A 31 -2.21 12.30 -5.48
N VAL A 32 -2.74 13.51 -5.56
CA VAL A 32 -4.03 13.78 -6.22
C VAL A 32 -3.89 13.95 -7.71
N TYR A 33 -2.74 14.43 -8.21
CA TYR A 33 -2.52 14.66 -9.62
C TYR A 33 -2.71 13.38 -10.43
N GLN A 34 -3.63 13.39 -11.37
CA GLN A 34 -3.99 12.25 -12.21
C GLN A 34 -4.29 10.94 -11.44
N VAL A 35 -4.84 11.01 -10.21
CA VAL A 35 -5.13 9.81 -9.40
C VAL A 35 -6.18 8.89 -10.03
N GLY A 36 -7.04 9.41 -10.88
CA GLY A 36 -8.02 8.66 -11.68
C GLY A 36 -7.49 8.11 -13.00
N SER A 37 -6.19 8.31 -13.34
CA SER A 37 -5.61 7.81 -14.59
C SER A 37 -5.47 6.29 -14.62
N TYR A 38 -5.34 5.64 -13.45
CA TYR A 38 -5.35 4.18 -13.35
C TYR A 38 -6.76 3.61 -13.36
N SER A 39 -6.92 2.42 -13.93
CA SER A 39 -8.12 1.62 -13.73
C SER A 39 -8.29 1.21 -12.27
N LEU A 40 -9.51 0.81 -11.88
CA LEU A 40 -9.72 0.18 -10.57
C LEU A 40 -9.01 -1.16 -10.54
N SER A 41 -8.29 -1.42 -9.46
CA SER A 41 -7.79 -2.76 -9.16
C SER A 41 -8.94 -3.66 -8.69
N GLU A 42 -8.73 -4.98 -8.74
CA GLU A 42 -9.72 -5.97 -8.31
C GLU A 42 -10.21 -5.73 -6.87
N ASP A 43 -9.30 -5.40 -5.95
CA ASP A 43 -9.66 -5.05 -4.57
C ASP A 43 -10.44 -3.73 -4.48
N GLU A 44 -10.22 -2.77 -5.38
CA GLU A 44 -10.96 -1.50 -5.41
C GLU A 44 -12.36 -1.72 -6.00
N ALA A 45 -12.49 -2.56 -7.03
CA ALA A 45 -13.78 -2.95 -7.60
C ALA A 45 -14.64 -3.70 -6.56
N ALA A 46 -14.03 -4.62 -5.78
CA ALA A 46 -14.72 -5.29 -4.67
C ALA A 46 -15.22 -4.29 -3.61
N LYS A 47 -14.45 -3.27 -3.28
CA LYS A 47 -14.87 -2.22 -2.34
C LYS A 47 -15.98 -1.34 -2.93
N TRP A 48 -15.91 -1.04 -4.22
CA TRP A 48 -17.00 -0.34 -4.90
C TRP A 48 -18.30 -1.14 -4.84
N GLN A 49 -18.27 -2.45 -5.11
CA GLN A 49 -19.44 -3.32 -4.96
C GLN A 49 -19.96 -3.33 -3.52
N ALA A 50 -19.08 -3.42 -2.51
CA ALA A 50 -19.48 -3.35 -1.11
C ALA A 50 -20.18 -2.02 -0.79
N ILE A 51 -19.70 -0.89 -1.33
CA ILE A 51 -20.35 0.42 -1.16
C ILE A 51 -21.75 0.43 -1.80
N GLN A 52 -21.94 -0.19 -2.98
CA GLN A 52 -23.27 -0.30 -3.58
C GLN A 52 -24.22 -1.13 -2.69
N GLN A 53 -23.73 -2.22 -2.09
CA GLN A 53 -24.51 -3.01 -1.13
C GLN A 53 -24.85 -2.21 0.15
N TYR A 54 -23.92 -1.40 0.68
CA TYR A 54 -24.18 -0.49 1.80
C TYR A 54 -25.27 0.54 1.48
N ARG A 55 -25.31 1.09 0.26
CA ARG A 55 -26.36 2.00 -0.22
C ARG A 55 -27.74 1.35 -0.23
N GLN A 56 -27.79 0.03 -0.40
CA GLN A 56 -29.01 -0.77 -0.34
C GLN A 56 -29.37 -1.25 1.07
N GLY A 57 -28.59 -0.87 2.08
CA GLY A 57 -28.79 -1.29 3.47
C GLY A 57 -28.17 -2.64 3.82
N HIS A 58 -27.41 -3.25 2.91
CA HIS A 58 -26.72 -4.53 3.15
C HIS A 58 -25.30 -4.27 3.65
N PHE A 59 -25.10 -4.21 4.96
CA PHE A 59 -23.81 -3.88 5.56
C PHE A 59 -22.89 -5.09 5.72
N VAL A 60 -23.40 -6.30 5.75
CA VAL A 60 -22.59 -7.53 5.59
C VAL A 60 -22.45 -7.78 4.09
N ALA A 61 -21.40 -7.26 3.51
CA ALA A 61 -21.20 -7.15 2.07
C ALA A 61 -20.01 -7.97 1.59
N VAL A 62 -19.81 -8.02 0.29
CA VAL A 62 -18.58 -8.51 -0.32
C VAL A 62 -17.36 -7.79 0.27
N ASN A 63 -16.17 -8.39 0.23
CA ASN A 63 -14.97 -7.85 0.85
C ASN A 63 -15.08 -7.68 2.39
N GLY A 64 -15.86 -8.58 3.05
CA GLY A 64 -16.03 -8.59 4.52
C GLY A 64 -14.76 -8.95 5.29
N GLU A 65 -13.76 -9.56 4.62
CA GLU A 65 -12.43 -9.82 5.16
C GLU A 65 -11.63 -8.53 5.46
N HIS A 66 -12.11 -7.38 4.99
CA HIS A 66 -11.55 -6.07 5.31
C HIS A 66 -12.53 -5.23 6.13
N PRO A 67 -12.03 -4.46 7.13
CA PRO A 67 -12.86 -3.62 7.97
C PRO A 67 -13.69 -2.59 7.19
N MET A 68 -14.74 -2.10 7.82
CA MET A 68 -15.70 -1.19 7.21
C MET A 68 -15.16 0.23 7.04
N LEU A 69 -14.25 0.68 7.91
CA LEU A 69 -13.81 2.08 8.03
C LEU A 69 -13.36 2.68 6.68
N MET A 70 -12.51 1.99 5.92
CA MET A 70 -12.06 2.44 4.62
C MET A 70 -13.22 2.61 3.63
N LYS A 71 -14.14 1.63 3.61
CA LYS A 71 -15.32 1.65 2.72
C LYS A 71 -16.26 2.79 3.06
N LEU A 72 -16.39 3.16 4.35
CA LEU A 72 -17.18 4.32 4.78
C LEU A 72 -16.58 5.65 4.31
N PHE A 73 -15.26 5.82 4.41
CA PHE A 73 -14.60 7.01 3.86
C PHE A 73 -14.76 7.08 2.34
N ALA A 74 -14.59 5.96 1.66
CA ALA A 74 -14.75 5.88 0.20
C ALA A 74 -16.21 6.15 -0.21
N TRP A 75 -17.19 5.64 0.52
CA TRP A 75 -18.61 5.94 0.30
C TRP A 75 -18.91 7.43 0.45
N GLY A 76 -18.45 8.05 1.53
CA GLY A 76 -18.61 9.50 1.74
C GLY A 76 -18.00 10.31 0.60
N SER A 77 -16.77 9.98 0.20
CA SER A 77 -16.06 10.65 -0.89
C SER A 77 -16.75 10.44 -2.25
N LEU A 78 -17.21 9.23 -2.55
CA LEU A 78 -17.96 8.92 -3.77
C LEU A 78 -19.27 9.72 -3.84
N SER A 79 -20.01 9.79 -2.73
CA SER A 79 -21.26 10.55 -2.64
C SER A 79 -21.03 12.06 -2.84
N LEU A 80 -19.93 12.61 -2.32
CA LEU A 80 -19.53 13.99 -2.57
C LEU A 80 -19.15 14.23 -4.04
N GLY A 81 -18.42 13.29 -4.66
CA GLY A 81 -18.09 13.34 -6.07
C GLY A 81 -19.32 13.31 -6.98
N GLU A 82 -20.29 12.47 -6.68
CA GLU A 82 -21.58 12.39 -7.40
C GLU A 82 -22.39 13.69 -7.26
N GLN A 83 -22.46 14.26 -6.04
CA GLN A 83 -23.11 15.55 -5.82
C GLN A 83 -22.42 16.69 -6.58
N TRP A 84 -21.08 16.67 -6.61
CA TRP A 84 -20.30 17.60 -7.43
C TRP A 84 -20.64 17.43 -8.91
N ASN A 85 -20.61 16.22 -9.44
CA ASN A 85 -20.85 15.91 -10.85
C ASN A 85 -22.26 16.36 -11.29
N ASN A 86 -23.27 16.15 -10.44
CA ASN A 86 -24.64 16.61 -10.70
C ASN A 86 -24.72 18.14 -10.84
N ARG A 87 -23.89 18.89 -10.10
CA ARG A 87 -23.79 20.35 -10.25
C ARG A 87 -22.91 20.75 -11.41
N ALA A 88 -21.79 20.06 -11.60
CA ALA A 88 -20.81 20.33 -12.64
C ALA A 88 -21.45 20.19 -14.04
N ILE A 89 -22.21 19.13 -14.28
CA ILE A 89 -22.93 18.92 -15.55
C ILE A 89 -23.91 20.07 -15.84
N LYS A 90 -24.64 20.53 -14.81
CA LYS A 90 -25.58 21.64 -14.97
C LYS A 90 -24.92 22.99 -15.30
N ASN A 91 -23.67 23.18 -14.83
CA ASN A 91 -22.95 24.44 -14.96
C ASN A 91 -21.80 24.39 -15.99
N GLY A 92 -21.63 23.27 -16.72
CA GLY A 92 -20.52 23.10 -17.66
C GLY A 92 -19.12 23.02 -16.99
N TRP A 93 -19.04 22.61 -15.71
CA TRP A 93 -17.78 22.45 -14.98
C TRP A 93 -17.19 21.05 -15.22
N PRO A 94 -15.88 20.88 -14.99
CA PRO A 94 -15.26 19.57 -15.06
C PRO A 94 -15.87 18.57 -14.05
N THR A 95 -16.14 17.36 -14.52
CA THR A 95 -16.59 16.25 -13.68
C THR A 95 -15.41 15.50 -13.06
N VAL A 96 -15.68 14.78 -11.99
CA VAL A 96 -14.70 13.95 -11.27
C VAL A 96 -15.00 12.49 -11.56
N ALA A 97 -13.99 11.74 -12.00
CA ALA A 97 -14.12 10.31 -12.24
C ALA A 97 -14.40 9.54 -10.94
N PRO A 98 -15.19 8.45 -10.98
CA PRO A 98 -15.46 7.63 -9.80
C PRO A 98 -14.20 7.11 -9.12
N GLU A 99 -13.17 6.73 -9.89
CA GLU A 99 -11.87 6.28 -9.38
C GLU A 99 -11.18 7.36 -8.55
N THR A 100 -11.23 8.62 -9.01
CA THR A 100 -10.71 9.75 -8.24
C THR A 100 -11.44 9.90 -6.92
N SER A 101 -12.77 9.87 -6.95
CA SER A 101 -13.60 9.99 -5.75
C SER A 101 -13.34 8.86 -4.75
N LEU A 102 -13.22 7.62 -5.22
CA LEU A 102 -12.94 6.46 -4.38
C LEU A 102 -11.56 6.54 -3.70
N ARG A 103 -10.54 7.06 -4.40
CA ARG A 103 -9.16 7.12 -3.92
C ARG A 103 -8.84 8.35 -3.08
N LEU A 104 -9.67 9.40 -3.15
CA LEU A 104 -9.43 10.67 -2.47
C LEU A 104 -9.18 10.53 -0.96
N PRO A 105 -9.87 9.66 -0.17
CA PRO A 105 -9.55 9.45 1.23
C PRO A 105 -8.10 9.00 1.44
N ASN A 106 -7.60 8.06 0.64
CA ASN A 106 -6.22 7.59 0.72
C ASN A 106 -5.22 8.68 0.37
N VAL A 107 -5.51 9.49 -0.63
CA VAL A 107 -4.70 10.66 -1.00
C VAL A 107 -4.60 11.63 0.18
N ILE A 108 -5.72 11.94 0.83
CA ILE A 108 -5.78 12.86 1.97
C ILE A 108 -4.99 12.28 3.16
N PHE A 109 -5.26 11.06 3.58
CA PHE A 109 -4.56 10.43 4.71
C PHE A 109 -3.09 10.18 4.42
N GLY A 110 -2.74 9.80 3.18
CA GLY A 110 -1.36 9.63 2.75
C GLY A 110 -0.57 10.94 2.77
N ALA A 111 -1.18 12.04 2.36
CA ALA A 111 -0.59 13.37 2.46
C ALA A 111 -0.50 13.86 3.92
N ALA A 112 -1.57 13.70 4.70
CA ALA A 112 -1.61 14.08 6.11
C ALA A 112 -0.58 13.31 6.95
N THR A 113 -0.21 12.09 6.54
CA THR A 113 0.89 11.33 7.13
C THR A 113 2.21 12.11 7.10
N THR A 114 2.46 12.94 6.07
CA THR A 114 3.62 13.84 6.02
C THR A 114 3.66 14.77 7.23
N PHE A 115 2.53 15.38 7.56
CA PHE A 115 2.44 16.30 8.69
C PHE A 115 2.58 15.59 10.04
N VAL A 116 1.91 14.44 10.21
CA VAL A 116 2.02 13.65 11.45
C VAL A 116 3.44 13.13 11.64
N LEU A 117 4.09 12.68 10.58
CA LEU A 117 5.49 12.24 10.62
C LEU A 117 6.43 13.40 10.96
N PHE A 118 6.18 14.60 10.42
CA PHE A 118 6.91 15.81 10.84
C PHE A 118 6.74 16.07 12.34
N LEU A 119 5.52 16.06 12.86
CA LEU A 119 5.26 16.30 14.28
C LEU A 119 5.93 15.27 15.19
N LEU A 120 5.83 13.97 14.84
CA LEU A 120 6.47 12.88 15.57
C LEU A 120 7.99 13.03 15.53
N SER A 121 8.55 13.25 14.34
CA SER A 121 9.98 13.42 14.15
C SER A 121 10.51 14.67 14.87
N ARG A 122 9.76 15.77 14.86
CA ARG A 122 10.13 17.03 15.52
C ARG A 122 10.17 16.92 17.05
N ALA A 123 9.34 16.05 17.60
CA ALA A 123 9.35 15.75 19.04
C ALA A 123 10.56 14.87 19.47
N LEU A 124 11.23 14.25 18.52
CA LEU A 124 12.33 13.30 18.74
C LEU A 124 13.67 13.77 18.18
N LEU A 125 13.64 14.58 17.11
CA LEU A 125 14.79 15.06 16.35
C LEU A 125 14.88 16.59 16.38
N GLY A 126 16.00 17.12 15.87
CA GLY A 126 16.10 18.50 15.47
C GLY A 126 15.22 18.83 14.25
N ARG A 127 15.15 20.12 13.89
CA ARG A 127 14.32 20.62 12.79
C ARG A 127 14.66 19.96 11.46
N VAL A 128 15.95 19.92 11.13
CA VAL A 128 16.45 19.41 9.84
C VAL A 128 16.10 17.94 9.68
N GLY A 129 16.31 17.13 10.70
CA GLY A 129 15.94 15.72 10.70
C GLY A 129 14.43 15.49 10.56
N ALA A 130 13.62 16.33 11.20
CA ALA A 130 12.16 16.23 11.11
C ALA A 130 11.64 16.55 9.69
N PHE A 131 12.15 17.63 9.09
CA PHE A 131 11.82 17.95 7.69
C PHE A 131 12.33 16.90 6.71
N ALA A 132 13.54 16.33 6.93
CA ALA A 132 14.06 15.25 6.10
C ALA A 132 13.16 14.01 6.15
N ALA A 133 12.78 13.54 7.34
CA ALA A 133 11.90 12.38 7.51
C ALA A 133 10.54 12.59 6.82
N ALA A 134 9.92 13.77 7.00
CA ALA A 134 8.66 14.12 6.36
C ALA A 134 8.80 14.24 4.83
N SER A 135 9.91 14.79 4.32
CA SER A 135 10.21 14.91 2.89
C SER A 135 10.42 13.54 2.25
N PHE A 136 11.04 12.60 2.96
CA PHE A 136 11.19 11.24 2.46
C PHE A 136 9.83 10.56 2.23
N TRP A 137 8.88 10.74 3.15
CA TRP A 137 7.51 10.28 2.92
C TRP A 137 6.79 11.02 1.80
N ALA A 138 6.97 12.34 1.72
CA ALA A 138 6.29 13.19 0.75
C ALA A 138 6.71 12.87 -0.69
N PHE A 139 8.02 12.62 -0.93
CA PHE A 139 8.61 12.57 -2.27
C PHE A 139 9.18 11.22 -2.69
N THR A 140 9.13 10.18 -1.86
CA THR A 140 9.52 8.83 -2.30
C THR A 140 8.41 8.21 -3.15
N PRO A 141 8.70 7.63 -4.33
CA PRO A 141 7.70 7.09 -5.25
C PRO A 141 6.82 6.00 -4.64
N LEU A 142 7.40 5.10 -3.85
CA LEU A 142 6.66 3.96 -3.29
C LEU A 142 5.51 4.36 -2.35
N PRO A 143 5.67 5.23 -1.34
CA PRO A 143 4.54 5.75 -0.56
C PRO A 143 3.54 6.53 -1.41
N ILE A 144 4.00 7.31 -2.42
CA ILE A 144 3.09 8.03 -3.32
C ILE A 144 2.20 7.03 -4.05
N ALA A 145 2.79 6.01 -4.70
CA ALA A 145 2.07 4.98 -5.43
C ALA A 145 1.01 4.28 -4.56
N LEU A 146 1.40 3.83 -3.37
CA LEU A 146 0.53 3.07 -2.47
C LEU A 146 -0.60 3.93 -1.88
N ASN A 147 -0.36 5.22 -1.64
CA ASN A 147 -1.40 6.13 -1.15
C ASN A 147 -2.38 6.60 -2.24
N ARG A 148 -2.15 6.28 -3.50
CA ARG A 148 -3.04 6.60 -4.63
C ARG A 148 -4.05 5.50 -4.92
N LEU A 149 -4.03 4.41 -4.16
CA LEU A 149 -4.95 3.28 -4.27
C LEU A 149 -5.87 3.20 -3.05
N LEU A 150 -7.07 2.71 -3.23
CA LEU A 150 -8.01 2.48 -2.13
C LEU A 150 -7.61 1.21 -1.36
N LYS A 151 -6.53 1.31 -0.58
CA LYS A 151 -5.97 0.22 0.23
C LYS A 151 -5.87 0.61 1.70
N GLU A 152 -6.15 -0.32 2.57
CA GLU A 152 -6.27 -0.16 4.03
C GLU A 152 -4.98 0.29 4.70
N GLU A 153 -3.82 -0.03 4.11
CA GLU A 153 -2.51 0.26 4.68
C GLU A 153 -2.27 1.76 4.88
N THR A 154 -2.84 2.62 4.03
CA THR A 154 -2.68 4.08 4.17
C THR A 154 -3.32 4.60 5.46
N LEU A 155 -4.55 4.19 5.75
CA LEU A 155 -5.25 4.57 6.99
C LEU A 155 -4.57 3.94 8.21
N LEU A 156 -4.22 2.65 8.10
CA LEU A 156 -3.48 1.93 9.15
C LEU A 156 -2.23 2.71 9.58
N VAL A 157 -1.43 3.16 8.62
CA VAL A 157 -0.19 3.91 8.88
C VAL A 157 -0.47 5.27 9.48
N PHE A 158 -1.39 6.03 8.90
CA PHE A 158 -1.76 7.36 9.39
C PHE A 158 -2.20 7.31 10.85
N PHE A 159 -3.15 6.44 11.17
CA PHE A 159 -3.68 6.33 12.53
C PHE A 159 -2.68 5.73 13.52
N SER A 160 -1.83 4.78 13.07
CA SER A 160 -0.74 4.26 13.92
C SER A 160 0.26 5.36 14.28
N LEU A 161 0.68 6.17 13.32
CA LEU A 161 1.59 7.31 13.59
C LEU A 161 0.95 8.35 14.49
N LEU A 162 -0.32 8.64 14.28
CA LEU A 162 -1.07 9.57 15.12
C LEU A 162 -1.16 9.05 16.56
N GLY A 163 -1.44 7.76 16.73
CA GLY A 163 -1.40 7.08 18.03
C GLY A 163 -0.03 7.16 18.69
N CYS A 164 1.06 6.89 17.94
CA CYS A 164 2.43 7.04 18.43
C CYS A 164 2.77 8.48 18.83
N TYR A 165 2.36 9.47 18.01
CA TYR A 165 2.59 10.88 18.32
C TYR A 165 1.90 11.30 19.63
N PHE A 166 0.63 10.95 19.80
CA PHE A 166 -0.10 11.29 21.02
C PHE A 166 0.45 10.54 22.25
N TYR A 167 0.86 9.28 22.08
CA TYR A 167 1.56 8.55 23.14
C TYR A 167 2.85 9.23 23.57
N LEU A 168 3.66 9.67 22.59
CA LEU A 168 4.87 10.43 22.87
C LEU A 168 4.58 11.74 23.61
N ARG A 169 3.52 12.47 23.19
CA ARG A 169 3.07 13.70 23.88
C ARG A 169 2.66 13.41 25.33
N ALA A 170 1.95 12.30 25.57
CA ALA A 170 1.62 11.88 26.93
C ALA A 170 2.87 11.63 27.77
N LYS A 171 3.88 10.95 27.21
CA LYS A 171 5.16 10.71 27.89
C LYS A 171 5.95 11.97 28.24
N GLN A 172 5.84 12.99 27.41
CA GLN A 172 6.50 14.29 27.61
C GLN A 172 5.72 15.25 28.51
N THR A 173 4.47 14.93 28.85
CA THR A 173 3.58 15.79 29.66
C THR A 173 3.57 15.26 31.09
N PRO A 174 3.73 16.14 32.13
CA PRO A 174 3.59 15.75 33.53
C PRO A 174 2.22 15.08 33.79
N ARG A 175 2.18 14.21 34.82
CA ARG A 175 0.93 13.54 35.19
C ARG A 175 -0.14 14.55 35.56
N GLY A 176 -1.34 14.40 34.99
CA GLY A 176 -2.48 15.31 35.18
C GLY A 176 -3.54 15.11 34.11
N ILE A 177 -4.42 16.08 33.97
CA ILE A 177 -5.55 16.06 33.00
C ILE A 177 -5.00 15.97 31.58
N ASP A 178 -4.00 16.78 31.24
CA ASP A 178 -3.43 16.83 29.88
C ASP A 178 -2.73 15.52 29.51
N HIS A 179 -1.99 14.88 30.46
CA HIS A 179 -1.44 13.55 30.25
C HIS A 179 -2.56 12.54 29.90
N GLY A 180 -3.69 12.60 30.63
CA GLY A 180 -4.85 11.75 30.36
C GLY A 180 -5.44 11.95 28.98
N ARG A 181 -5.63 13.20 28.56
CA ARG A 181 -6.14 13.53 27.20
C ARG A 181 -5.25 12.98 26.10
N TRP A 182 -3.92 13.12 26.22
CA TRP A 182 -2.98 12.57 25.25
C TRP A 182 -3.04 11.04 25.19
N MET A 183 -3.20 10.37 26.34
CA MET A 183 -3.37 8.93 26.39
C MET A 183 -4.68 8.48 25.73
N ASP A 184 -5.78 9.19 25.97
CA ASP A 184 -7.08 8.89 25.34
C ASP A 184 -7.01 9.11 23.82
N LEU A 185 -6.42 10.21 23.34
CA LEU A 185 -6.18 10.45 21.91
C LEU A 185 -5.29 9.37 21.27
N SER A 186 -4.27 8.91 22.00
CA SER A 186 -3.43 7.80 21.54
C SER A 186 -4.23 6.52 21.39
N ALA A 187 -5.10 6.20 22.35
CA ALA A 187 -5.98 5.03 22.28
C ALA A 187 -6.95 5.12 21.09
N LEU A 188 -7.55 6.30 20.85
CA LEU A 188 -8.40 6.53 19.67
C LEU A 188 -7.61 6.31 18.36
N GLY A 189 -6.39 6.85 18.27
CA GLY A 189 -5.52 6.64 17.11
C GLY A 189 -5.25 5.16 16.83
N PHE A 190 -4.88 4.39 17.86
CA PHE A 190 -4.66 2.94 17.71
C PHE A 190 -5.95 2.18 17.43
N GLY A 191 -7.09 2.57 18.02
CA GLY A 191 -8.40 1.98 17.73
C GLY A 191 -8.79 2.14 16.25
N LEU A 192 -8.61 3.34 15.69
CA LEU A 192 -8.82 3.60 14.26
C LEU A 192 -7.83 2.86 13.38
N SER A 193 -6.57 2.70 13.82
CA SER A 193 -5.58 1.90 13.12
C SER A 193 -6.03 0.45 12.99
N PHE A 194 -6.52 -0.17 14.07
CA PHE A 194 -7.07 -1.53 14.05
C PHE A 194 -8.36 -1.63 13.23
N ALA A 195 -9.21 -0.60 13.27
CA ALA A 195 -10.40 -0.52 12.44
C ALA A 195 -10.08 -0.32 10.94
N SER A 196 -8.84 0.02 10.60
CA SER A 196 -8.42 0.17 9.21
C SER A 196 -8.09 -1.17 8.55
N LYS A 197 -7.55 -2.14 9.30
CA LYS A 197 -7.19 -3.48 8.77
C LYS A 197 -7.24 -4.55 9.84
N TYR A 198 -7.89 -5.69 9.54
CA TYR A 198 -7.80 -6.89 10.36
C TYR A 198 -6.41 -7.53 10.17
N ALA A 199 -5.50 -7.21 11.06
CA ALA A 199 -4.13 -7.70 11.00
C ALA A 199 -3.72 -8.30 12.35
N PRO A 200 -4.26 -9.49 12.72
CA PRO A 200 -4.00 -10.12 14.02
C PRO A 200 -2.50 -10.38 14.25
N GLN A 201 -1.74 -10.66 13.18
CA GLN A 201 -0.28 -10.80 13.25
C GLN A 201 0.42 -9.53 13.72
N LEU A 202 -0.13 -8.34 13.47
CA LEU A 202 0.42 -7.07 13.97
C LEU A 202 0.28 -6.96 15.50
N PHE A 203 -0.75 -7.57 16.10
CA PHE A 203 -0.86 -7.64 17.56
C PHE A 203 0.29 -8.44 18.18
N GLY A 204 0.62 -9.60 17.58
CA GLY A 204 1.73 -10.43 18.06
C GLY A 204 3.08 -9.72 17.89
N LEU A 205 3.32 -9.07 16.76
CA LEU A 205 4.52 -8.27 16.52
C LEU A 205 4.61 -7.07 17.47
N ASN A 206 3.50 -6.38 17.72
CA ASN A 206 3.45 -5.27 18.65
C ASN A 206 3.64 -5.73 20.11
N ALA A 207 3.11 -6.89 20.49
CA ALA A 207 3.36 -7.48 21.81
C ALA A 207 4.84 -7.85 22.00
N LEU A 208 5.45 -8.49 20.99
CA LEU A 208 6.88 -8.79 20.99
C LEU A 208 7.72 -7.51 21.07
N ALA A 209 7.37 -6.52 20.28
CA ALA A 209 8.02 -5.22 20.27
C ALA A 209 7.92 -4.52 21.64
N TRP A 210 6.78 -4.59 22.30
CA TRP A 210 6.60 -4.08 23.65
C TRP A 210 7.46 -4.81 24.68
N LEU A 211 7.57 -6.14 24.59
CA LEU A 211 8.43 -6.94 25.46
C LEU A 211 9.91 -6.57 25.28
N VAL A 212 10.35 -6.40 24.03
CA VAL A 212 11.72 -5.96 23.71
C VAL A 212 11.97 -4.56 24.25
N ALA A 213 11.07 -3.61 23.99
CA ALA A 213 11.17 -2.24 24.49
C ALA A 213 11.23 -2.19 26.03
N ARG A 214 10.44 -3.03 26.71
CA ARG A 214 10.47 -3.15 28.18
C ARG A 214 11.82 -3.68 28.68
N ARG A 215 12.40 -4.69 28.04
CA ARG A 215 13.73 -5.21 28.39
C ARG A 215 14.84 -4.20 28.12
N MET A 216 14.65 -3.29 27.17
CA MET A 216 15.57 -2.18 26.90
C MET A 216 15.42 -0.99 27.86
N GLY A 217 14.65 -1.13 28.95
CA GLY A 217 14.46 -0.07 29.95
C GLY A 217 13.37 0.95 29.59
N PHE A 218 12.56 0.67 28.57
CA PHE A 218 11.41 1.51 28.26
C PHE A 218 10.37 1.36 29.38
N ASP A 219 10.23 2.38 30.22
CA ASP A 219 9.41 2.30 31.44
C ASP A 219 7.91 2.29 31.11
N SER A 220 7.30 1.11 31.29
CA SER A 220 5.85 0.93 31.20
C SER A 220 5.11 1.32 32.48
N ARG A 221 5.83 1.66 33.57
CA ARG A 221 5.23 1.96 34.90
C ARG A 221 4.27 3.15 34.89
N ASN A 222 4.31 3.98 33.84
CA ASN A 222 3.43 5.14 33.71
C ASN A 222 2.05 4.84 33.11
N LEU A 223 1.81 3.61 32.63
CA LEU A 223 0.50 3.20 32.11
C LEU A 223 -0.47 2.72 33.23
N GLY A 224 0.04 2.19 34.31
CA GLY A 224 -0.59 1.76 35.56
C GLY A 224 -2.12 1.70 35.58
N SER A 225 -2.75 2.58 36.34
CA SER A 225 -4.19 2.63 36.54
C SER A 225 -5.02 3.01 35.30
N ARG A 226 -4.39 3.58 34.25
CA ARG A 226 -5.08 3.99 33.00
C ARG A 226 -5.07 2.91 31.93
N LEU A 227 -4.37 1.82 32.12
CA LEU A 227 -4.25 0.74 31.15
C LEU A 227 -5.62 0.12 30.74
N PRO A 228 -6.53 -0.18 31.68
CA PRO A 228 -7.85 -0.69 31.31
C PRO A 228 -8.65 0.30 30.46
N ARG A 229 -8.63 1.60 30.82
CA ARG A 229 -9.29 2.66 30.03
C ARG A 229 -8.69 2.78 28.63
N PHE A 230 -7.37 2.71 28.51
CA PHE A 230 -6.65 2.76 27.22
C PHE A 230 -7.12 1.64 26.28
N PHE A 231 -7.13 0.40 26.75
CA PHE A 231 -7.58 -0.73 25.94
C PHE A 231 -9.09 -0.72 25.69
N ALA A 232 -9.89 -0.27 26.66
CA ALA A 232 -11.34 -0.09 26.47
C ALA A 232 -11.64 0.93 25.36
N LEU A 233 -10.92 2.06 25.32
CA LEU A 233 -11.06 3.06 24.26
C LEU A 233 -10.64 2.52 22.90
N ILE A 234 -9.55 1.73 22.81
CA ILE A 234 -9.16 1.05 21.57
C ILE A 234 -10.31 0.14 21.09
N ALA A 235 -10.83 -0.71 21.96
CA ALA A 235 -11.89 -1.66 21.63
C ALA A 235 -13.19 -0.94 21.21
N ILE A 236 -13.62 0.08 21.96
CA ILE A 236 -14.81 0.88 21.64
C ILE A 236 -14.64 1.57 20.28
N THR A 237 -13.49 2.22 20.07
CA THR A 237 -13.21 2.91 18.79
C THR A 237 -13.22 1.93 17.62
N PHE A 238 -12.62 0.75 17.77
CA PHE A 238 -12.64 -0.32 16.78
C PHE A 238 -14.07 -0.75 16.44
N ILE A 239 -14.90 -1.05 17.46
CA ILE A 239 -16.29 -1.51 17.27
C ILE A 239 -17.15 -0.41 16.63
N VAL A 240 -17.06 0.82 17.13
CA VAL A 240 -17.83 1.97 16.59
C VAL A 240 -17.47 2.26 15.14
N SER A 241 -16.19 2.12 14.79
CA SER A 241 -15.70 2.34 13.41
C SER A 241 -15.93 1.15 12.49
N ASN A 242 -16.28 0.00 13.03
CA ASN A 242 -16.51 -1.25 12.31
C ASN A 242 -17.65 -2.06 12.92
N PRO A 243 -18.90 -1.51 12.92
CA PRO A 243 -20.03 -2.10 13.64
C PRO A 243 -20.43 -3.50 13.14
N VAL A 244 -20.10 -3.85 11.91
CA VAL A 244 -20.38 -5.20 11.36
C VAL A 244 -19.66 -6.32 12.10
N ILE A 245 -18.58 -6.02 12.83
CA ILE A 245 -17.81 -7.01 13.60
C ILE A 245 -18.65 -7.70 14.71
N VAL A 246 -19.77 -7.09 15.12
CA VAL A 246 -20.70 -7.70 16.09
C VAL A 246 -21.80 -8.53 15.41
N VAL A 247 -21.85 -8.57 14.07
CA VAL A 247 -22.80 -9.36 13.29
C VAL A 247 -22.24 -10.76 13.09
N PRO A 248 -22.89 -11.83 13.60
CA PRO A 248 -22.32 -13.19 13.56
C PRO A 248 -21.97 -13.70 12.15
N SER A 249 -22.78 -13.35 11.14
CA SER A 249 -22.54 -13.74 9.75
C SER A 249 -21.27 -13.10 9.15
N ASP A 250 -20.97 -11.86 9.51
CA ASP A 250 -19.74 -11.17 9.08
C ASP A 250 -18.50 -11.83 9.71
N VAL A 251 -18.57 -12.10 11.02
CA VAL A 251 -17.49 -12.81 11.74
C VAL A 251 -17.26 -14.21 11.15
N GLN A 252 -18.35 -14.95 10.84
CA GLN A 252 -18.23 -16.26 10.20
C GLN A 252 -17.58 -16.17 8.82
N SER A 253 -17.97 -15.20 7.99
CA SER A 253 -17.39 -14.96 6.67
C SER A 253 -15.90 -14.62 6.77
N MET A 254 -15.53 -13.74 7.71
CA MET A 254 -14.15 -13.41 7.98
C MET A 254 -13.32 -14.63 8.43
N LEU A 255 -13.86 -15.42 9.36
CA LEU A 255 -13.20 -16.64 9.84
C LEU A 255 -13.08 -17.70 8.75
N HIS A 256 -14.10 -17.84 7.91
CA HIS A 256 -14.07 -18.73 6.76
C HIS A 256 -12.96 -18.31 5.79
N TRP A 257 -12.89 -17.04 5.44
CA TRP A 257 -11.83 -16.48 4.58
C TRP A 257 -10.43 -16.72 5.16
N MET A 258 -10.24 -16.48 6.47
CA MET A 258 -8.96 -16.74 7.15
C MET A 258 -8.57 -18.22 7.11
N ARG A 259 -9.53 -19.15 7.29
CA ARG A 259 -9.31 -20.60 7.25
C ARG A 259 -9.04 -21.11 5.83
N ALA A 260 -9.71 -20.55 4.84
CA ALA A 260 -9.51 -20.89 3.43
C ALA A 260 -8.14 -20.45 2.88
N GLY A 261 -7.29 -19.84 3.74
CA GLY A 261 -5.98 -19.34 3.32
C GLY A 261 -6.03 -18.01 2.62
N GLY A 262 -7.16 -17.31 2.72
CA GLY A 262 -7.32 -15.88 2.44
C GLY A 262 -7.10 -15.41 1.03
N SER A 263 -6.54 -16.18 0.12
CA SER A 263 -6.37 -15.70 -1.23
C SER A 263 -6.31 -16.83 -2.24
N HIS A 264 -7.01 -16.64 -3.35
CA HIS A 264 -6.82 -17.46 -4.56
C HIS A 264 -5.45 -17.22 -5.21
N HIS A 265 -4.67 -16.21 -4.72
CA HIS A 265 -3.34 -15.90 -5.20
C HIS A 265 -2.30 -16.87 -4.64
N SER A 266 -2.19 -18.04 -5.24
CA SER A 266 -1.18 -19.02 -4.83
C SER A 266 0.23 -18.65 -5.28
N GLY A 267 0.38 -17.78 -6.29
CA GLY A 267 1.66 -17.43 -6.88
C GLY A 267 2.03 -15.95 -6.73
N TYR A 268 3.30 -15.68 -6.56
CA TYR A 268 3.92 -14.36 -6.61
C TYR A 268 5.11 -14.38 -7.57
N ASN A 269 5.11 -13.51 -8.58
CA ASN A 269 6.22 -13.42 -9.52
C ASN A 269 7.26 -12.43 -9.00
N LEU A 270 8.46 -12.93 -8.71
CA LEU A 270 9.63 -12.13 -8.36
C LEU A 270 10.80 -12.56 -9.24
N ASP A 271 11.39 -11.61 -9.94
CA ASP A 271 12.56 -11.83 -10.81
C ASP A 271 12.37 -12.99 -11.79
N GLY A 272 11.19 -13.04 -12.45
CA GLY A 272 10.81 -14.09 -13.39
C GLY A 272 10.43 -15.44 -12.76
N THR A 273 10.61 -15.62 -11.46
CA THR A 273 10.28 -16.86 -10.75
C THR A 273 8.94 -16.75 -10.04
N LEU A 274 8.09 -17.75 -10.24
CA LEU A 274 6.80 -17.85 -9.54
C LEU A 274 6.99 -18.55 -8.19
N TYR A 275 6.77 -17.82 -7.11
CA TYR A 275 6.85 -18.32 -5.74
C TYR A 275 5.47 -18.56 -5.15
N PHE A 276 5.37 -19.52 -4.24
CA PHE A 276 4.15 -19.75 -3.48
C PHE A 276 3.99 -18.68 -2.38
N ASN A 277 2.93 -17.90 -2.44
CA ASN A 277 2.72 -16.76 -1.52
C ASN A 277 1.96 -17.14 -0.25
N GLN A 278 2.17 -18.35 0.24
CA GLN A 278 1.61 -18.92 1.46
C GLN A 278 2.65 -19.83 2.13
N PRO A 279 2.49 -20.18 3.42
CA PRO A 279 3.34 -21.21 4.03
C PRO A 279 3.23 -22.53 3.25
N SER A 280 4.38 -23.09 2.84
CA SER A 280 4.43 -24.36 2.11
C SER A 280 5.70 -25.14 2.48
N LEU A 281 5.55 -26.45 2.61
CA LEU A 281 6.68 -27.38 2.77
C LEU A 281 7.10 -27.99 1.43
N THR A 282 6.26 -27.85 0.40
CA THR A 282 6.44 -28.53 -0.90
C THR A 282 6.83 -27.59 -2.03
N HIS A 283 6.56 -26.31 -1.90
CA HIS A 283 6.85 -25.31 -2.92
C HIS A 283 7.77 -24.21 -2.36
N PRO A 284 8.66 -23.63 -3.19
CA PRO A 284 9.46 -22.50 -2.79
C PRO A 284 8.56 -21.30 -2.47
N THR A 285 8.67 -20.80 -1.25
CA THR A 285 7.92 -19.63 -0.78
C THR A 285 8.64 -18.35 -1.12
N THR A 286 7.91 -17.23 -1.16
CA THR A 286 8.48 -15.91 -1.43
C THR A 286 9.66 -15.61 -0.50
N PRO A 287 10.85 -15.25 -1.04
CA PRO A 287 12.09 -15.17 -0.27
C PRO A 287 12.02 -14.19 0.91
N TRP A 288 12.71 -14.50 2.00
CA TRP A 288 12.80 -13.63 3.18
C TRP A 288 13.40 -12.24 2.88
N TYR A 289 14.28 -12.16 1.89
CA TYR A 289 14.92 -10.90 1.47
C TYR A 289 14.03 -10.01 0.58
N PHE A 290 12.79 -10.42 0.27
CA PHE A 290 11.87 -9.70 -0.62
C PHE A 290 11.74 -8.20 -0.30
N TYR A 291 11.47 -7.85 0.96
CA TYR A 291 11.32 -6.43 1.33
C TYR A 291 12.64 -5.67 1.35
N SER A 292 13.74 -6.33 1.68
CA SER A 292 15.08 -5.73 1.57
C SER A 292 15.41 -5.40 0.12
N TRP A 293 15.13 -6.34 -0.79
CA TRP A 293 15.28 -6.14 -2.22
C TRP A 293 14.35 -5.05 -2.76
N LEU A 294 13.08 -5.06 -2.37
CA LEU A 294 12.11 -4.04 -2.70
C LEU A 294 12.61 -2.63 -2.34
N LEU A 295 13.07 -2.45 -1.10
CA LEU A 295 13.58 -1.16 -0.65
C LEU A 295 14.88 -0.77 -1.39
N LEU A 296 15.76 -1.72 -1.64
CA LEU A 296 17.01 -1.50 -2.36
C LEU A 296 16.76 -0.92 -3.75
N VAL A 297 15.77 -1.44 -4.51
CA VAL A 297 15.55 -1.04 -5.90
C VAL A 297 14.46 0.04 -6.08
N LYS A 298 13.50 0.15 -5.15
CA LYS A 298 12.37 1.12 -5.23
C LYS A 298 12.52 2.35 -4.32
N THR A 299 13.66 2.53 -3.65
CA THR A 299 13.91 3.74 -2.85
C THR A 299 14.95 4.62 -3.55
N PRO A 300 14.74 5.94 -3.68
CA PRO A 300 15.77 6.84 -4.21
C PRO A 300 17.07 6.70 -3.43
N LEU A 301 18.21 6.64 -4.13
CA LEU A 301 19.51 6.31 -3.52
C LEU A 301 19.91 7.22 -2.34
N PRO A 302 19.70 8.56 -2.38
CA PRO A 302 20.01 9.40 -1.23
C PRO A 302 19.15 9.07 -0.01
N VAL A 303 17.86 8.74 -0.21
CA VAL A 303 16.95 8.32 0.87
C VAL A 303 17.38 6.96 1.41
N LEU A 304 17.71 6.02 0.55
CA LEU A 304 18.21 4.70 0.94
C LEU A 304 19.49 4.81 1.79
N ALA A 305 20.46 5.61 1.35
CA ALA A 305 21.70 5.85 2.09
C ALA A 305 21.41 6.47 3.48
N ALA A 306 20.55 7.48 3.54
CA ALA A 306 20.16 8.10 4.80
C ALA A 306 19.47 7.09 5.75
N VAL A 307 18.57 6.27 5.23
CA VAL A 307 17.88 5.21 6.01
C VAL A 307 18.86 4.19 6.54
N LEU A 308 19.79 3.69 5.72
CA LEU A 308 20.79 2.69 6.14
C LEU A 308 21.72 3.27 7.22
N VAL A 309 22.29 4.44 7.00
CA VAL A 309 23.16 5.11 7.98
C VAL A 309 22.40 5.39 9.27
N GLY A 310 21.21 5.97 9.18
CA GLY A 310 20.38 6.28 10.35
C GLY A 310 19.98 5.05 11.16
N SER A 311 19.64 3.96 10.47
CA SER A 311 19.34 2.67 11.11
C SER A 311 20.55 2.13 11.88
N LEU A 312 21.73 2.13 11.27
CA LEU A 312 22.98 1.71 11.94
C LEU A 312 23.31 2.58 13.16
N LEU A 313 23.13 3.90 13.05
CA LEU A 313 23.36 4.82 14.18
C LEU A 313 22.37 4.57 15.32
N LEU A 314 21.09 4.36 15.03
CA LEU A 314 20.05 4.10 16.04
C LEU A 314 20.19 2.73 16.70
N LEU A 315 20.63 1.70 15.98
CA LEU A 315 20.91 0.38 16.55
C LEU A 315 22.06 0.40 17.57
N ARG A 316 23.02 1.33 17.40
CA ARG A 316 24.14 1.52 18.33
C ARG A 316 23.77 2.40 19.53
N ARG A 317 22.72 3.20 19.42
CA ARG A 317 22.30 4.16 20.44
C ARG A 317 21.16 3.58 21.29
N ARG A 318 21.35 3.49 22.63
CA ARG A 318 20.39 2.83 23.54
C ARG A 318 19.52 3.79 24.37
N ASP A 319 19.79 5.08 24.33
CA ASP A 319 19.37 6.02 25.39
C ASP A 319 18.29 7.03 24.95
N SER A 320 17.64 6.86 23.80
CA SER A 320 16.64 7.81 23.33
C SER A 320 15.30 7.12 23.05
N LEU A 321 14.21 7.88 23.17
CA LEU A 321 12.84 7.43 22.81
C LEU A 321 12.72 7.02 21.34
N ILE A 322 13.66 7.45 20.48
CA ILE A 322 13.67 7.11 19.05
C ILE A 322 13.98 5.64 18.84
N SER A 323 14.99 5.10 19.57
CA SER A 323 15.44 3.72 19.38
C SER A 323 14.35 2.69 19.64
N PRO A 324 13.54 2.76 20.71
CA PRO A 324 12.40 1.86 20.89
C PRO A 324 11.34 1.95 19.79
N LEU A 325 10.98 3.16 19.34
CA LEU A 325 10.01 3.33 18.25
C LEU A 325 10.53 2.76 16.93
N PHE A 326 11.80 3.06 16.61
CA PHE A 326 12.46 2.53 15.42
C PHE A 326 12.57 0.99 15.47
N LEU A 327 13.00 0.42 16.60
CA LEU A 327 13.08 -1.03 16.75
C LEU A 327 11.72 -1.70 16.64
N THR A 328 10.69 -1.14 17.30
CA THR A 328 9.35 -1.72 17.33
C THR A 328 8.72 -1.71 15.94
N PHE A 329 8.54 -0.55 15.35
CA PHE A 329 7.76 -0.36 14.13
C PHE A 329 8.63 -0.39 12.85
N GLY A 330 9.90 -0.01 12.94
CA GLY A 330 10.84 -0.08 11.83
C GLY A 330 11.44 -1.48 11.65
N VAL A 331 12.12 -2.00 12.67
CA VAL A 331 12.91 -3.24 12.54
C VAL A 331 12.08 -4.50 12.79
N ILE A 332 11.42 -4.61 13.95
CA ILE A 332 10.70 -5.86 14.32
C ILE A 332 9.56 -6.12 13.34
N GLN A 333 8.80 -5.09 12.99
CA GLN A 333 7.74 -5.22 11.99
C GLN A 333 8.31 -5.59 10.61
N PHE A 334 9.38 -4.96 10.17
CA PHE A 334 10.04 -5.25 8.91
C PHE A 334 10.58 -6.69 8.86
N VAL A 335 11.25 -7.13 9.92
CA VAL A 335 11.76 -8.51 10.03
C VAL A 335 10.61 -9.51 10.08
N GLY A 336 9.57 -9.24 10.87
CA GLY A 336 8.38 -10.09 10.93
C GLY A 336 7.71 -10.28 9.57
N LEU A 337 7.52 -9.19 8.80
CA LEU A 337 7.02 -9.24 7.43
C LEU A 337 7.97 -10.01 6.50
N SER A 338 9.29 -9.88 6.71
CA SER A 338 10.30 -10.55 5.89
C SER A 338 10.33 -12.07 6.11
N VAL A 339 10.12 -12.51 7.35
CA VAL A 339 10.08 -13.95 7.69
C VAL A 339 8.75 -14.59 7.25
N PHE A 340 7.65 -13.87 7.33
CA PHE A 340 6.33 -14.39 6.94
C PHE A 340 6.28 -14.65 5.42
N PRO A 341 5.84 -15.84 4.96
CA PRO A 341 5.89 -16.19 3.54
C PRO A 341 4.90 -15.43 2.66
N GLY A 342 3.74 -15.02 3.18
CA GLY A 342 2.75 -14.23 2.45
C GLY A 342 3.21 -12.77 2.30
N LYS A 343 3.66 -12.37 1.12
CA LYS A 343 4.24 -11.06 0.86
C LYS A 343 3.45 -10.28 -0.19
N TRP A 344 3.23 -9.00 0.11
CA TRP A 344 2.68 -8.02 -0.81
C TRP A 344 3.48 -6.73 -0.68
N ILE A 345 3.77 -6.05 -1.78
CA ILE A 345 4.56 -4.79 -1.78
C ILE A 345 3.97 -3.78 -0.77
N ARG A 346 2.65 -3.68 -0.69
CA ARG A 346 1.95 -2.73 0.19
C ARG A 346 2.21 -2.93 1.69
N TYR A 347 2.57 -4.14 2.13
CA TYR A 347 2.76 -4.40 3.57
C TYR A 347 3.97 -3.66 4.16
N VAL A 348 4.97 -3.33 3.35
CA VAL A 348 6.13 -2.56 3.82
C VAL A 348 5.75 -1.14 4.26
N LEU A 349 4.58 -0.62 3.80
CA LEU A 349 4.16 0.75 4.08
C LEU A 349 4.14 1.08 5.58
N GLY A 350 3.79 0.10 6.43
CA GLY A 350 3.77 0.24 7.88
C GLY A 350 5.14 0.55 8.52
N SER A 351 6.21 0.04 7.94
CA SER A 351 7.58 0.25 8.45
C SER A 351 8.23 1.52 7.90
N LEU A 352 7.81 2.01 6.72
CA LEU A 352 8.47 3.12 6.02
C LEU A 352 8.58 4.41 6.84
N PRO A 353 7.56 4.90 7.57
CA PRO A 353 7.69 6.14 8.35
C PRO A 353 8.79 6.07 9.41
N PHE A 354 8.97 4.91 10.03
CA PHE A 354 9.98 4.70 11.06
C PHE A 354 11.39 4.51 10.46
N LEU A 355 11.49 3.94 9.27
CA LEU A 355 12.71 3.92 8.49
C LEU A 355 13.09 5.34 8.03
N TYR A 356 12.12 6.15 7.62
CA TYR A 356 12.35 7.56 7.27
C TYR A 356 12.68 8.42 8.50
N LEU A 357 12.13 8.11 9.67
CA LEU A 357 12.56 8.71 10.93
C LEU A 357 14.05 8.44 11.19
N ALA A 358 14.50 7.19 10.97
CA ALA A 358 15.92 6.84 11.07
C ALA A 358 16.77 7.60 10.03
N GLY A 359 16.31 7.70 8.79
CA GLY A 359 16.96 8.51 7.75
C GLY A 359 17.04 9.99 8.14
N GLY A 360 15.96 10.55 8.69
CA GLY A 360 15.94 11.91 9.23
C GLY A 360 16.94 12.11 10.36
N TYR A 361 17.13 11.10 11.21
CA TYR A 361 18.16 11.13 12.24
C TYR A 361 19.58 11.22 11.64
N ALA A 362 19.88 10.43 10.61
CA ALA A 362 21.16 10.54 9.90
C ALA A 362 21.40 11.93 9.31
N VAL A 363 20.38 12.50 8.67
CA VAL A 363 20.45 13.87 8.10
C VAL A 363 20.69 14.90 9.19
N GLN A 364 20.04 14.77 10.36
CA GLN A 364 20.28 15.66 11.52
C GLN A 364 21.72 15.56 12.02
N GLN A 365 22.27 14.35 12.14
CA GLN A 365 23.66 14.14 12.58
C GLN A 365 24.66 14.70 11.57
N LEU A 366 24.40 14.51 10.28
CA LEU A 366 25.22 15.08 9.21
C LEU A 366 25.19 16.61 9.24
N TYR A 367 24.00 17.22 9.39
CA TYR A 367 23.83 18.67 9.51
C TYR A 367 24.62 19.23 10.71
N GLU A 368 24.51 18.61 11.88
CA GLU A 368 25.24 19.04 13.07
C GLU A 368 26.76 18.91 12.89
N TRP A 369 27.22 17.82 12.27
CA TRP A 369 28.63 17.61 11.98
C TRP A 369 29.19 18.66 11.00
N LEU A 370 28.47 18.95 9.90
CA LEU A 370 28.88 19.97 8.92
C LEU A 370 28.91 21.37 9.55
N THR A 371 27.92 21.70 10.38
CA THR A 371 27.86 22.99 11.06
C THR A 371 29.04 23.15 12.03
N ARG A 372 29.42 22.09 12.77
CA ARG A 372 30.62 22.10 13.62
C ARG A 372 31.92 22.26 12.83
N ARG A 373 31.92 21.88 11.56
CA ARG A 373 33.03 22.08 10.62
C ARG A 373 33.05 23.45 9.95
N GLY A 374 32.15 24.34 10.32
CA GLY A 374 32.07 25.71 9.82
C GLY A 374 31.35 25.87 8.48
N VAL A 375 30.64 24.84 8.01
CA VAL A 375 29.81 24.98 6.80
C VAL A 375 28.62 25.90 7.12
N ALA A 376 28.46 26.96 6.33
CA ALA A 376 27.41 27.94 6.55
C ALA A 376 26.00 27.33 6.44
N PRO A 377 25.07 27.56 7.36
CA PRO A 377 23.71 27.02 7.29
C PRO A 377 22.96 27.37 6.00
N ARG A 378 23.26 28.52 5.39
CA ARG A 378 22.67 28.94 4.10
C ARG A 378 23.13 28.01 2.96
N ALA A 379 24.38 27.59 2.93
CA ALA A 379 24.88 26.65 1.93
C ALA A 379 24.21 25.27 2.06
N LEU A 380 24.00 24.80 3.30
CA LEU A 380 23.26 23.57 3.57
C LEU A 380 21.78 23.69 3.15
N GLY A 381 21.15 24.84 3.38
CA GLY A 381 19.80 25.13 2.89
C GLY A 381 19.68 25.08 1.37
N LEU A 382 20.61 25.74 0.66
CA LEU A 382 20.65 25.70 -0.81
C LEU A 382 20.87 24.29 -1.35
N ALA A 383 21.79 23.53 -0.76
CA ALA A 383 22.01 22.13 -1.13
C ALA A 383 20.76 21.25 -0.94
N THR A 384 20.01 21.48 0.15
CA THR A 384 18.74 20.78 0.42
C THR A 384 17.68 21.12 -0.62
N VAL A 385 17.54 22.41 -0.98
CA VAL A 385 16.59 22.85 -2.02
C VAL A 385 16.96 22.29 -3.38
N ALA A 386 18.25 22.30 -3.74
CA ALA A 386 18.74 21.73 -4.99
C ALA A 386 18.46 20.20 -5.07
N LEU A 387 18.72 19.48 -3.97
CA LEU A 387 18.45 18.04 -3.89
C LEU A 387 16.94 17.73 -3.97
N ALA A 388 16.11 18.52 -3.30
CA ALA A 388 14.65 18.38 -3.38
C ALA A 388 14.12 18.67 -4.79
N GLY A 389 14.64 19.72 -5.45
CA GLY A 389 14.30 20.05 -6.83
C GLY A 389 14.70 18.94 -7.81
N TRP A 390 15.89 18.40 -7.64
CA TRP A 390 16.36 17.25 -8.45
C TRP A 390 15.49 16.00 -8.23
N ALA A 391 15.15 15.70 -6.98
CA ALA A 391 14.26 14.57 -6.65
C ALA A 391 12.86 14.77 -7.26
N PHE A 392 12.31 15.99 -7.19
CA PHE A 392 11.03 16.33 -7.80
C PHE A 392 11.03 16.15 -9.33
N LEU A 393 12.09 16.61 -10.00
CA LEU A 393 12.24 16.43 -11.45
C LEU A 393 12.34 14.94 -11.82
N GLY A 394 13.04 14.16 -11.01
CA GLY A 394 13.12 12.70 -11.17
C GLY A 394 11.77 12.01 -11.01
N LEU A 395 10.92 12.48 -10.09
CA LEU A 395 9.57 11.95 -9.91
C LEU A 395 8.69 12.19 -11.13
N ARG A 396 8.80 13.34 -11.79
CA ARG A 396 7.99 13.70 -12.96
C ARG A 396 8.15 12.71 -14.12
N PHE A 397 9.29 12.07 -14.22
CA PHE A 397 9.52 11.04 -15.25
C PHE A 397 8.62 9.81 -15.05
N TRP A 398 8.25 9.51 -13.78
CA TRP A 398 7.43 8.35 -13.42
C TRP A 398 5.95 8.66 -13.26
N ASP A 399 5.58 9.93 -13.40
CA ASP A 399 4.18 10.36 -13.31
C ASP A 399 3.40 9.90 -14.54
N PRO A 400 2.19 9.38 -14.34
CA PRO A 400 1.49 9.11 -13.07
C PRO A 400 1.84 7.75 -12.45
N TYR A 401 2.72 6.95 -13.05
CA TYR A 401 2.99 5.54 -12.74
C TYR A 401 4.11 5.36 -11.72
N TYR A 402 4.01 6.00 -10.56
CA TYR A 402 5.04 5.91 -9.49
C TYR A 402 5.30 4.48 -8.99
N SER A 403 4.35 3.55 -9.18
CA SER A 403 4.52 2.12 -8.88
C SER A 403 5.64 1.47 -9.70
N LEU A 404 5.88 1.99 -10.90
CA LEU A 404 6.89 1.47 -11.81
C LEU A 404 8.30 1.95 -11.49
N TYR A 405 8.48 2.88 -10.55
CA TYR A 405 9.77 3.43 -10.20
C TYR A 405 10.80 2.37 -9.82
N LEU A 406 11.96 2.45 -10.45
CA LEU A 406 13.19 1.75 -10.06
C LEU A 406 14.35 2.77 -10.05
N ASN A 407 15.20 2.67 -9.03
CA ASN A 407 16.42 3.47 -8.96
C ASN A 407 17.53 2.89 -9.88
N ALA A 408 18.69 3.53 -9.91
CA ALA A 408 19.80 3.09 -10.75
C ALA A 408 20.32 1.68 -10.38
N LEU A 409 20.26 1.27 -9.11
CA LEU A 409 20.63 -0.10 -8.70
C LEU A 409 19.65 -1.14 -9.25
N GLY A 410 18.37 -0.79 -9.39
CA GLY A 410 17.36 -1.61 -10.04
C GLY A 410 17.39 -1.54 -11.57
N GLY A 411 18.30 -0.78 -12.18
CA GLY A 411 18.40 -0.63 -13.62
C GLY A 411 17.45 0.41 -14.22
N GLY A 412 16.72 1.18 -13.38
CA GLY A 412 15.86 2.28 -13.82
C GLY A 412 14.77 1.85 -14.82
N PRO A 413 14.41 2.72 -15.78
CA PRO A 413 13.32 2.47 -16.73
C PRO A 413 13.50 1.21 -17.58
N ALA A 414 14.75 0.79 -17.85
CA ALA A 414 15.04 -0.37 -18.70
C ALA A 414 14.63 -1.71 -18.08
N ARG A 415 14.38 -1.76 -16.77
CA ARG A 415 14.08 -3.00 -16.05
C ARG A 415 12.76 -2.98 -15.26
N ILE A 416 11.82 -2.13 -15.66
CA ILE A 416 10.54 -1.93 -14.95
C ILE A 416 9.83 -3.26 -14.64
N ALA A 417 9.75 -4.17 -15.63
CA ALA A 417 9.06 -5.45 -15.49
C ALA A 417 9.94 -6.60 -14.98
N HIS A 418 11.22 -6.34 -14.68
CA HIS A 418 12.18 -7.40 -14.39
C HIS A 418 11.99 -8.02 -13.02
N TYR A 419 11.90 -7.21 -11.96
CA TYR A 419 11.88 -7.71 -10.58
C TYR A 419 10.48 -7.98 -10.06
N PHE A 420 9.56 -7.06 -10.33
CA PHE A 420 8.19 -7.13 -9.86
C PHE A 420 7.25 -7.03 -11.05
N SER A 421 6.12 -7.68 -10.94
CA SER A 421 5.07 -7.50 -11.94
C SER A 421 4.72 -6.00 -12.02
N PRO A 422 4.70 -5.40 -13.23
CA PRO A 422 4.41 -3.98 -13.40
C PRO A 422 3.09 -3.58 -12.76
N ASP A 423 2.16 -4.49 -12.79
CA ASP A 423 0.77 -4.33 -12.41
C ASP A 423 0.47 -4.76 -10.96
N GLU A 424 1.47 -5.28 -10.24
CA GLU A 424 1.28 -5.83 -8.90
C GLU A 424 0.68 -4.85 -7.89
N ILE A 425 1.02 -3.56 -8.02
CA ILE A 425 0.56 -2.55 -7.06
C ILE A 425 -0.84 -2.04 -7.42
N SER A 426 -1.15 -1.86 -8.72
CA SER A 426 -2.27 -1.05 -9.16
C SER A 426 -3.20 -1.69 -10.18
N GLU A 427 -2.82 -2.79 -10.80
CA GLU A 427 -3.60 -3.45 -11.87
C GLU A 427 -4.07 -2.40 -12.91
N LEU A 428 -3.09 -1.78 -13.57
CA LEU A 428 -3.17 -0.49 -14.26
C LEU A 428 -4.12 -0.45 -15.47
N ASP A 429 -4.53 -1.58 -16.03
CA ASP A 429 -4.97 -1.72 -17.42
C ASP A 429 -6.42 -2.19 -17.60
N ALA A 430 -7.17 -2.46 -16.54
CA ALA A 430 -8.52 -3.03 -16.68
C ALA A 430 -9.46 -2.15 -17.52
N ARG A 431 -9.33 -0.81 -17.45
CA ARG A 431 -10.10 0.12 -18.28
C ARG A 431 -9.69 0.05 -19.75
N GLU A 432 -8.41 0.06 -20.02
CA GLU A 432 -7.81 -0.01 -21.35
C GLU A 432 -8.13 -1.34 -22.01
N THR A 433 -8.00 -2.43 -21.27
CA THR A 433 -8.38 -3.79 -21.70
C THR A 433 -9.88 -3.89 -22.01
N ALA A 434 -10.72 -3.37 -21.11
CA ALA A 434 -12.16 -3.33 -21.35
C ALA A 434 -12.51 -2.48 -22.58
N ALA A 435 -11.81 -1.36 -22.83
CA ALA A 435 -12.05 -0.53 -24.00
C ALA A 435 -11.81 -1.29 -25.31
N VAL A 436 -10.79 -2.16 -25.37
CA VAL A 436 -10.57 -3.07 -26.51
C VAL A 436 -11.71 -4.08 -26.63
N VAL A 437 -12.04 -4.75 -25.54
CA VAL A 437 -13.11 -5.77 -25.51
C VAL A 437 -14.48 -5.17 -25.83
N CYS A 438 -14.75 -3.93 -25.46
CA CYS A 438 -15.99 -3.22 -25.81
C CYS A 438 -16.16 -3.02 -27.31
N GLN A 439 -15.08 -2.94 -28.07
CA GLN A 439 -15.09 -2.78 -29.52
C GLN A 439 -15.27 -4.11 -30.26
N ASP A 440 -15.15 -5.25 -29.58
CA ASP A 440 -15.36 -6.57 -30.19
C ASP A 440 -16.83 -6.68 -30.67
N PRO A 441 -17.07 -6.92 -31.98
CA PRO A 441 -18.42 -6.99 -32.54
C PRO A 441 -19.19 -8.24 -32.11
N ARG A 442 -18.51 -9.26 -31.61
CA ARG A 442 -19.13 -10.52 -31.19
C ARG A 442 -20.00 -10.31 -29.96
N ARG A 443 -21.08 -11.06 -29.87
CA ARG A 443 -22.02 -11.02 -28.75
C ARG A 443 -22.02 -12.34 -27.99
N GLY A 444 -22.32 -12.27 -26.66
CA GLY A 444 -22.38 -13.46 -25.83
C GLY A 444 -21.02 -14.13 -25.63
N VAL A 445 -19.92 -13.40 -25.74
CA VAL A 445 -18.56 -13.90 -25.65
C VAL A 445 -18.23 -14.26 -24.19
N ARG A 446 -17.53 -15.38 -23.98
CA ARG A 446 -16.92 -15.72 -22.70
C ARG A 446 -15.55 -15.07 -22.62
N MET A 447 -15.22 -14.45 -21.49
CA MET A 447 -13.95 -13.82 -21.26
C MET A 447 -13.34 -14.32 -19.94
N ALA A 448 -12.20 -15.00 -20.03
CA ALA A 448 -11.45 -15.47 -18.87
C ALA A 448 -10.38 -14.46 -18.46
N THR A 449 -10.40 -14.03 -17.20
CA THR A 449 -9.50 -13.00 -16.65
C THR A 449 -9.13 -13.30 -15.21
N SER A 450 -7.98 -12.83 -14.77
CA SER A 450 -7.57 -12.85 -13.36
C SER A 450 -8.18 -11.69 -12.54
N LYS A 451 -8.88 -10.74 -13.22
CA LYS A 451 -9.46 -9.52 -12.62
C LYS A 451 -10.98 -9.41 -12.94
N PRO A 452 -11.80 -10.38 -12.56
CA PRO A 452 -13.20 -10.41 -12.98
C PRO A 452 -14.00 -9.20 -12.53
N LEU A 453 -13.86 -8.74 -11.28
CA LEU A 453 -14.65 -7.63 -10.75
C LEU A 453 -14.30 -6.29 -11.41
N SER A 454 -13.02 -6.05 -11.67
CA SER A 454 -12.57 -4.86 -12.38
C SER A 454 -13.07 -4.86 -13.81
N MET A 455 -13.00 -6.00 -14.49
CA MET A 455 -13.48 -6.13 -15.86
C MET A 455 -15.01 -5.98 -15.95
N GLU A 456 -15.77 -6.60 -15.04
CA GLU A 456 -17.22 -6.41 -14.95
C GLU A 456 -17.59 -4.93 -14.81
N TYR A 457 -16.90 -4.21 -13.90
CA TYR A 457 -17.12 -2.78 -13.68
C TYR A 457 -16.98 -1.96 -14.99
N TYR A 458 -15.89 -2.17 -15.74
CA TYR A 458 -15.65 -1.41 -16.96
C TYR A 458 -16.50 -1.88 -18.15
N LEU A 459 -16.78 -3.16 -18.29
CA LEU A 459 -17.68 -3.70 -19.30
C LEU A 459 -19.13 -3.21 -19.10
N GLU A 460 -19.57 -3.12 -17.86
CA GLU A 460 -20.87 -2.55 -17.55
C GLU A 460 -20.95 -1.06 -17.96
N SER A 461 -19.88 -0.31 -17.75
CA SER A 461 -19.81 1.12 -18.11
C SER A 461 -19.92 1.36 -19.62
N CYS A 462 -19.52 0.43 -20.48
CA CYS A 462 -19.67 0.49 -21.93
C CYS A 462 -20.91 -0.28 -22.46
N GLY A 463 -21.75 -0.81 -21.55
CA GLY A 463 -23.00 -1.49 -21.92
C GLY A 463 -22.83 -2.95 -22.37
N ARG A 464 -21.64 -3.56 -22.22
CA ARG A 464 -21.34 -4.95 -22.61
C ARG A 464 -21.71 -5.97 -21.51
N LYS A 465 -22.99 -5.95 -21.09
CA LYS A 465 -23.54 -6.94 -20.14
C LYS A 465 -23.72 -8.33 -20.73
N ASP A 466 -23.54 -8.47 -22.02
CA ASP A 466 -23.61 -9.73 -22.75
C ASP A 466 -22.35 -10.59 -22.61
N ILE A 467 -21.24 -10.03 -22.14
CA ILE A 467 -19.98 -10.75 -21.93
C ILE A 467 -20.03 -11.50 -20.61
N GLN A 468 -19.83 -12.82 -20.69
CA GLN A 468 -19.69 -13.66 -19.50
C GLN A 468 -18.26 -13.60 -18.99
N VAL A 469 -18.02 -12.87 -17.90
CA VAL A 469 -16.71 -12.80 -17.25
C VAL A 469 -16.50 -14.06 -16.40
N ILE A 470 -15.37 -14.74 -16.60
CA ILE A 470 -15.02 -16.00 -15.93
C ILE A 470 -13.70 -15.78 -15.21
N PRO A 471 -13.63 -16.07 -13.90
CA PRO A 471 -12.35 -16.03 -13.17
C PRO A 471 -11.37 -17.06 -13.75
N LEU A 472 -10.22 -16.62 -14.21
CA LEU A 472 -9.19 -17.50 -14.78
C LEU A 472 -8.65 -18.53 -13.78
N TYR A 473 -8.79 -18.23 -12.48
CA TYR A 473 -8.44 -19.13 -11.38
C TYR A 473 -9.55 -20.09 -10.97
N ASP A 474 -10.70 -20.08 -11.66
CA ASP A 474 -11.75 -21.06 -11.43
C ASP A 474 -11.27 -22.45 -11.87
N ARG A 475 -11.35 -23.40 -10.97
CA ARG A 475 -10.91 -24.77 -11.21
C ARG A 475 -11.74 -25.48 -12.28
N GLY A 476 -12.94 -25.00 -12.56
CA GLY A 476 -13.85 -25.50 -13.59
C GLY A 476 -13.63 -24.88 -14.96
N TYR A 477 -12.79 -23.82 -15.08
CA TYR A 477 -12.59 -23.16 -16.35
C TYR A 477 -11.82 -24.07 -17.33
N THR A 478 -12.44 -24.26 -18.47
CA THR A 478 -11.83 -24.92 -19.64
C THR A 478 -12.02 -24.00 -20.84
N PRO A 479 -10.94 -23.63 -21.57
CA PRO A 479 -11.04 -22.83 -22.77
C PRO A 479 -11.98 -23.44 -23.81
N GLN A 480 -12.82 -22.62 -24.42
CA GLN A 480 -13.74 -23.00 -25.51
C GLN A 480 -13.47 -22.14 -26.73
N ASP A 481 -13.85 -22.66 -27.89
CA ASP A 481 -13.73 -21.91 -29.14
C ASP A 481 -14.50 -20.59 -29.06
N GLY A 482 -13.84 -19.49 -29.44
CA GLY A 482 -14.39 -18.15 -29.34
C GLY A 482 -14.15 -17.42 -28.02
N ASP A 483 -13.59 -18.06 -26.99
CA ASP A 483 -13.25 -17.39 -25.72
C ASP A 483 -12.22 -16.28 -25.94
N LEU A 484 -12.35 -15.21 -25.15
CA LEU A 484 -11.27 -14.25 -24.90
C LEU A 484 -10.52 -14.69 -23.64
N ILE A 485 -9.22 -14.84 -23.75
CA ILE A 485 -8.38 -15.19 -22.59
C ILE A 485 -7.37 -14.07 -22.35
N LEU A 486 -7.49 -13.43 -21.20
CA LEU A 486 -6.62 -12.33 -20.81
C LEU A 486 -5.40 -12.88 -20.07
N VAL A 487 -4.22 -12.66 -20.63
CA VAL A 487 -2.95 -13.00 -20.00
C VAL A 487 -2.36 -11.73 -19.38
N GLU A 488 -2.50 -11.66 -18.07
CA GLU A 488 -2.09 -10.53 -17.26
C GLU A 488 -0.82 -10.89 -16.48
N ASP A 489 0.12 -9.94 -16.37
CA ASP A 489 1.39 -10.18 -15.68
C ASP A 489 1.32 -9.93 -14.17
N SER A 490 0.28 -9.24 -13.68
CA SER A 490 0.11 -8.91 -12.27
C SER A 490 -0.27 -10.09 -11.39
N ARG A 491 -1.12 -10.97 -11.93
CA ARG A 491 -1.71 -12.08 -11.18
C ARG A 491 -1.38 -13.38 -11.87
N ARG A 492 -0.53 -14.18 -11.23
CA ARG A 492 -0.12 -15.49 -11.73
C ARG A 492 -0.47 -16.55 -10.72
N TYR A 493 -1.13 -17.59 -11.22
CA TYR A 493 -1.53 -18.76 -10.44
C TYR A 493 -0.77 -19.98 -10.95
N PHE A 494 -0.40 -20.88 -10.05
CA PHE A 494 0.24 -22.13 -10.45
C PHE A 494 -0.68 -22.97 -11.32
N GLU A 495 -1.99 -22.92 -11.02
CA GLU A 495 -3.03 -23.64 -11.75
C GLU A 495 -3.11 -23.24 -13.22
N THR A 496 -2.89 -21.96 -13.53
CA THR A 496 -2.99 -21.44 -14.90
C THR A 496 -1.64 -21.30 -15.59
N ALA A 497 -0.54 -21.56 -14.90
CA ALA A 497 0.81 -21.30 -15.42
C ALA A 497 1.09 -22.04 -16.75
N LYS A 498 0.61 -23.28 -16.88
CA LYS A 498 0.76 -24.08 -18.12
C LYS A 498 -0.06 -23.51 -19.26
N LEU A 499 -1.33 -23.13 -19.01
CA LEU A 499 -2.19 -22.50 -20.01
C LEU A 499 -1.57 -21.18 -20.50
N LEU A 500 -1.09 -20.34 -19.59
CA LEU A 500 -0.47 -19.06 -19.95
C LEU A 500 0.84 -19.25 -20.73
N ALA A 501 1.66 -20.23 -20.36
CA ALA A 501 2.89 -20.56 -21.10
C ALA A 501 2.55 -21.06 -22.52
N TRP A 502 1.55 -21.90 -22.66
CA TRP A 502 1.09 -22.39 -23.95
C TRP A 502 0.54 -21.25 -24.82
N LEU A 503 -0.33 -20.39 -24.29
CA LEU A 503 -0.86 -19.22 -25.01
C LEU A 503 0.27 -18.33 -25.55
N ARG A 504 1.27 -18.05 -24.72
CA ARG A 504 2.42 -17.22 -25.13
C ARG A 504 3.28 -17.85 -26.22
N SER A 505 3.30 -19.18 -26.32
CA SER A 505 4.01 -19.90 -27.39
C SER A 505 3.15 -20.21 -28.61
N SER A 506 1.84 -19.91 -28.56
CA SER A 506 0.91 -20.16 -29.64
C SER A 506 0.94 -19.05 -30.69
N GLU A 507 0.56 -19.38 -31.91
CA GLU A 507 0.34 -18.40 -33.00
C GLU A 507 -1.12 -17.88 -33.01
N LEU A 508 -1.85 -18.00 -31.91
CA LEU A 508 -3.22 -17.51 -31.82
C LEU A 508 -3.28 -15.99 -32.04
N PRO A 509 -4.31 -15.50 -32.71
CA PRO A 509 -4.54 -14.06 -32.81
C PRO A 509 -4.61 -13.45 -31.42
N HIS A 510 -3.88 -12.37 -31.22
CA HIS A 510 -3.86 -11.67 -29.95
C HIS A 510 -3.71 -10.15 -30.13
N GLU A 511 -4.07 -9.42 -29.10
CA GLU A 511 -3.92 -7.98 -29.04
C GLU A 511 -3.25 -7.58 -27.71
N ASP A 512 -2.22 -6.75 -27.81
CA ASP A 512 -1.45 -6.28 -26.67
C ASP A 512 -1.98 -4.95 -26.14
N VAL A 513 -2.35 -4.92 -24.87
CA VAL A 513 -2.76 -3.72 -24.15
C VAL A 513 -1.57 -3.19 -23.36
N LYS A 514 -1.18 -1.96 -23.68
CA LYS A 514 -0.07 -1.26 -23.01
C LYS A 514 -0.59 -0.10 -22.18
N VAL A 515 0.03 0.08 -21.02
CA VAL A 515 -0.20 1.23 -20.14
C VAL A 515 1.13 1.94 -19.91
N GLY A 516 1.25 3.17 -20.43
CA GLY A 516 2.53 3.85 -20.49
C GLY A 516 3.57 3.01 -21.26
N PRO A 517 4.76 2.78 -20.68
CA PRO A 517 5.82 2.02 -21.34
C PRO A 517 5.71 0.50 -21.17
N VAL A 518 4.64 -0.01 -20.53
CA VAL A 518 4.55 -1.40 -20.06
C VAL A 518 3.46 -2.16 -20.79
N LEU A 519 3.78 -3.39 -21.25
CA LEU A 519 2.79 -4.37 -21.63
C LEU A 519 2.10 -4.88 -20.35
N ALA A 520 0.80 -4.65 -20.24
CA ALA A 520 0.04 -4.99 -19.03
C ALA A 520 -0.82 -6.25 -19.24
N THR A 521 -1.49 -6.37 -20.37
CA THR A 521 -2.34 -7.52 -20.72
C THR A 521 -2.17 -7.88 -22.18
N THR A 522 -2.19 -9.16 -22.50
CA THR A 522 -2.36 -9.69 -23.86
C THR A 522 -3.70 -10.42 -23.94
N ILE A 523 -4.56 -9.99 -24.85
CA ILE A 523 -5.88 -10.58 -25.12
C ILE A 523 -5.75 -11.61 -26.21
N TYR A 524 -5.91 -12.90 -25.88
CA TYR A 524 -5.92 -13.99 -26.87
C TYR A 524 -7.34 -14.28 -27.33
N TYR A 525 -7.52 -14.35 -28.66
CA TYR A 525 -8.74 -14.80 -29.30
C TYR A 525 -8.63 -16.32 -29.48
N PHE A 526 -9.17 -17.04 -28.49
CA PHE A 526 -8.99 -18.48 -28.45
C PHE A 526 -9.80 -19.15 -29.57
N ARG A 527 -9.10 -19.96 -30.36
CA ARG A 527 -9.69 -20.81 -31.38
C ARG A 527 -9.14 -22.21 -31.24
N LEU A 528 -10.02 -23.18 -31.28
CA LEU A 528 -9.60 -24.56 -31.37
C LEU A 528 -8.83 -24.73 -32.69
N PRO A 529 -7.60 -25.27 -32.67
CA PRO A 529 -6.92 -25.63 -33.89
C PRO A 529 -7.82 -26.56 -34.67
N ALA A 530 -7.93 -26.38 -36.00
CA ALA A 530 -8.50 -27.40 -36.89
C ALA A 530 -7.84 -28.76 -36.52
N PRO A 531 -8.54 -29.89 -36.60
CA PRO A 531 -8.15 -31.15 -36.02
C PRO A 531 -6.79 -31.64 -36.54
N ILE A 532 -5.72 -31.11 -35.94
CA ILE A 532 -4.39 -31.69 -35.98
C ILE A 532 -4.37 -32.63 -34.80
N GLY A 533 -4.31 -33.93 -35.13
CA GLY A 533 -4.42 -35.09 -34.24
C GLY A 533 -4.10 -34.87 -32.76
N ASN A 534 -4.99 -35.29 -31.99
CA ASN A 534 -5.08 -35.75 -30.59
C ASN A 534 -3.97 -35.46 -29.56
N HIS A 535 -3.01 -34.55 -29.74
CA HIS A 535 -1.83 -34.63 -28.89
C HIS A 535 -1.45 -33.42 -28.02
N ASP A 536 -1.95 -32.20 -28.16
CA ASP A 536 -1.35 -31.13 -27.39
C ASP A 536 -2.31 -30.10 -26.76
N TYR A 537 -3.52 -30.50 -26.47
CA TYR A 537 -4.43 -29.65 -25.70
C TYR A 537 -4.15 -29.81 -24.21
N PRO A 538 -3.91 -28.72 -23.44
CA PRO A 538 -3.87 -28.83 -21.98
C PRO A 538 -5.29 -29.14 -21.48
N ASN A 539 -5.68 -30.40 -21.49
CA ASN A 539 -6.91 -30.90 -20.88
C ASN A 539 -6.96 -30.41 -19.43
N ALA A 540 -8.16 -30.07 -18.96
CA ALA A 540 -8.44 -29.77 -17.54
C ALA A 540 -7.85 -30.85 -16.60
N ASN A 541 -7.69 -32.09 -17.07
CA ASN A 541 -7.02 -33.18 -16.37
C ASN A 541 -5.51 -32.96 -16.15
N MET A 542 -4.79 -32.19 -16.99
CA MET A 542 -3.38 -31.88 -16.73
C MET A 542 -3.19 -30.92 -15.56
N VAL A 543 -4.16 -30.05 -15.32
CA VAL A 543 -4.19 -29.20 -14.13
C VAL A 543 -4.40 -30.04 -12.87
N THR A 544 -5.22 -31.09 -12.98
CA THR A 544 -5.51 -32.06 -11.91
C THR A 544 -4.31 -32.94 -11.59
N GLU A 545 -3.55 -33.41 -12.60
CA GLU A 545 -2.35 -34.24 -12.38
C GLU A 545 -1.20 -33.48 -11.68
N ALA A 546 -1.01 -32.20 -11.99
CA ALA A 546 -0.05 -31.38 -11.26
C ALA A 546 -0.42 -31.25 -9.78
N LYS A 547 -1.70 -31.32 -9.45
CA LYS A 547 -2.24 -31.25 -8.09
C LYS A 547 -2.20 -32.60 -7.36
N MET A 548 -2.44 -33.70 -8.03
CA MET A 548 -2.32 -35.04 -7.45
C MET A 548 -0.88 -35.41 -7.08
N ARG A 549 0.12 -34.82 -7.76
CA ARG A 549 1.54 -34.98 -7.39
C ARG A 549 1.98 -34.02 -6.29
N SER A 550 1.17 -33.01 -5.92
CA SER A 550 1.47 -32.01 -4.89
C SER A 550 0.72 -32.23 -3.57
N THR A 551 -0.20 -33.19 -3.49
CA THR A 551 -0.82 -33.62 -2.21
C THR A 551 -0.06 -34.82 -1.69
N PRO A 552 0.62 -34.75 -0.53
CA PRO A 552 1.14 -35.93 0.13
C PRO A 552 -0.04 -36.80 0.57
N ARG A 553 0.07 -38.11 0.35
CA ARG A 553 -0.80 -39.13 0.97
C ARG A 553 -0.61 -39.13 2.48
#